data_7fe66956cd7d43d2828fb4f8fd8f6271
#
_entry.id   7fe66956cd7d43d2828fb4f8fd8f6271
#
_cell.length_a   1.000
_cell.length_b   1.000
_cell.length_c   1.000
_cell.angle_alpha   90.00
_cell.angle_beta   90.00
_cell.angle_gamma   90.00
#
_symmetry.space_group_name_H-M   'P 1'
#
loop_
_entity.id
_entity.type
_entity.pdbx_description
1 polymer ?
#
loop_
_entity_poly.entity_id
_entity_poly.type
_entity_poly.pdbx_seq_one_letter_code
_entity_poly.pdbx_strand_id
1 'polypeptide(L)'
;ICKVGLAFKDDLQGLRRRRNFVPKNCVDIQSMVNKYGILELGLQKIFAICFGKKISKSQQLTNWEASSLTSEQALYASTDAWATLLIYKELKATKPLPKKVVEALKREDIERQRLHQLEVMQSKCNNTNDNNSTQAQKG
;
A
#
# COMPACT_ATOMS: atom_id res chain seq x y z
N ILE A 1 -17.48 -19.53 -2.63
CA ILE A 1 -17.20 -18.32 -1.85
C ILE A 1 -16.11 -17.53 -2.54
N CYS A 2 -16.33 -16.23 -2.77
CA CYS A 2 -15.31 -15.30 -3.25
C CYS A 2 -14.47 -14.82 -2.06
N LYS A 3 -13.14 -14.86 -2.20
CA LYS A 3 -12.19 -14.39 -1.21
C LYS A 3 -11.63 -13.07 -1.70
N VAL A 4 -11.71 -12.03 -0.87
CA VAL A 4 -11.21 -10.69 -1.20
C VAL A 4 -10.07 -10.37 -0.25
N GLY A 5 -8.96 -9.88 -0.77
CA GLY A 5 -7.79 -9.50 0.01
C GLY A 5 -6.97 -8.41 -0.67
N LEU A 6 -5.93 -8.00 0.00
CA LEU A 6 -4.94 -7.05 -0.49
C LEU A 6 -3.58 -7.74 -0.55
N ALA A 7 -2.89 -7.64 -1.69
CA ALA A 7 -1.57 -8.25 -1.90
C ALA A 7 -1.53 -9.78 -1.73
N PHE A 8 -2.59 -10.48 -2.12
CA PHE A 8 -2.72 -11.94 -1.98
C PHE A 8 -1.63 -12.76 -2.67
N LYS A 9 -0.96 -12.21 -3.66
CA LYS A 9 -0.04 -12.96 -4.51
C LYS A 9 1.07 -13.64 -3.71
N ASP A 10 1.69 -12.90 -2.79
CA ASP A 10 2.82 -13.38 -2.01
C ASP A 10 2.36 -14.37 -0.93
N ASP A 11 1.23 -14.11 -0.29
CA ASP A 11 0.63 -15.00 0.70
C ASP A 11 0.24 -16.35 0.08
N LEU A 12 -0.43 -16.32 -1.08
CA LEU A 12 -0.81 -17.53 -1.81
C LEU A 12 0.42 -18.31 -2.29
N GLN A 13 1.50 -17.63 -2.69
CA GLN A 13 2.74 -18.27 -3.05
C GLN A 13 3.41 -18.95 -1.85
N GLY A 14 3.42 -18.30 -0.68
CA GLY A 14 3.91 -18.87 0.58
C GLY A 14 3.14 -20.12 0.99
N LEU A 15 1.80 -20.08 0.90
CA LEU A 15 0.94 -21.23 1.18
C LEU A 15 1.15 -22.39 0.19
N ARG A 16 1.34 -22.10 -1.09
CA ARG A 16 1.61 -23.12 -2.13
C ARG A 16 2.92 -23.87 -1.90
N ARG A 17 3.92 -23.24 -1.29
CA ARG A 17 5.18 -23.91 -0.91
C ARG A 17 4.96 -24.97 0.18
N ARG A 18 3.97 -24.77 1.06
CA ARG A 18 3.64 -25.68 2.15
C ARG A 18 2.72 -26.82 1.72
N ARG A 19 1.78 -26.53 0.82
CA ARG A 19 0.81 -27.50 0.29
C ARG A 19 0.41 -27.14 -1.12
N ASN A 20 0.48 -28.11 -2.04
CA ASN A 20 0.05 -27.86 -3.43
C ASN A 20 -1.48 -27.69 -3.49
N PHE A 21 -1.92 -26.49 -3.91
CA PHE A 21 -3.32 -26.18 -4.19
C PHE A 21 -3.44 -25.09 -5.26
N VAL A 22 -4.58 -25.03 -5.91
CA VAL A 22 -4.90 -23.98 -6.88
C VAL A 22 -5.87 -23.00 -6.23
N PRO A 23 -5.47 -21.72 -6.03
CA PRO A 23 -6.37 -20.70 -5.50
C PRO A 23 -7.55 -20.49 -6.46
N LYS A 24 -8.78 -20.57 -5.96
CA LYS A 24 -10.00 -20.32 -6.75
C LYS A 24 -10.78 -19.15 -6.13
N ASN A 25 -11.40 -18.34 -6.99
CA ASN A 25 -12.26 -17.21 -6.58
C ASN A 25 -11.57 -16.24 -5.61
N CYS A 26 -10.32 -15.87 -5.91
CA CYS A 26 -9.57 -14.86 -5.16
C CYS A 26 -9.55 -13.56 -5.94
N VAL A 27 -9.87 -12.46 -5.27
CA VAL A 27 -9.84 -11.11 -5.81
C VAL A 27 -8.83 -10.29 -5.02
N ASP A 28 -7.82 -9.78 -5.70
CA ASP A 28 -6.84 -8.88 -5.12
C ASP A 28 -7.23 -7.43 -5.39
N ILE A 29 -7.42 -6.66 -4.33
CA ILE A 29 -7.77 -5.23 -4.40
C ILE A 29 -6.70 -4.44 -5.15
N GLN A 30 -5.41 -4.73 -4.96
CA GLN A 30 -4.33 -4.04 -5.66
C GLN A 30 -4.45 -4.15 -7.19
N SER A 31 -4.93 -5.29 -7.69
CA SER A 31 -5.16 -5.48 -9.13
C SER A 31 -6.39 -4.72 -9.64
N MET A 32 -7.35 -4.42 -8.76
CA MET A 32 -8.59 -3.72 -9.12
C MET A 32 -8.40 -2.21 -9.16
N VAL A 33 -7.77 -1.62 -8.12
CA VAL A 33 -7.73 -0.16 -7.86
C VAL A 33 -7.17 0.65 -9.04
N ASN A 34 -6.22 0.10 -9.76
CA ASN A 34 -5.63 0.74 -10.93
C ASN A 34 -6.65 1.14 -12.01
N LYS A 35 -7.75 0.37 -12.15
CA LYS A 35 -8.82 0.66 -13.11
C LYS A 35 -9.67 1.88 -12.72
N TYR A 36 -9.52 2.34 -11.48
CA TYR A 36 -10.25 3.47 -10.92
C TYR A 36 -9.35 4.69 -10.70
N GLY A 37 -8.11 4.66 -11.22
CA GLY A 37 -7.14 5.74 -11.07
C GLY A 37 -6.49 5.82 -9.69
N ILE A 38 -6.67 4.81 -8.84
CA ILE A 38 -6.01 4.72 -7.53
C ILE A 38 -4.67 4.03 -7.74
N LEU A 39 -3.58 4.75 -7.53
CA LEU A 39 -2.20 4.28 -7.71
C LEU A 39 -1.58 3.78 -6.40
N GLU A 40 -2.23 4.06 -5.27
CA GLU A 40 -1.81 3.59 -3.96
C GLU A 40 -2.07 2.10 -3.78
N LEU A 41 -1.16 1.42 -3.07
CA LEU A 41 -1.21 -0.03 -2.86
C LEU A 41 -1.51 -0.44 -1.41
N GLY A 42 -1.38 0.49 -0.46
CA GLY A 42 -1.64 0.22 0.96
C GLY A 42 -3.10 0.37 1.32
N LEU A 43 -3.63 -0.57 2.16
CA LEU A 43 -5.03 -0.61 2.57
C LEU A 43 -5.54 0.72 3.12
N GLN A 44 -4.79 1.34 4.05
CA GLN A 44 -5.20 2.57 4.71
C GLN A 44 -5.30 3.75 3.74
N LYS A 45 -4.40 3.83 2.76
CA LYS A 45 -4.42 4.88 1.74
C LYS A 45 -5.57 4.67 0.76
N ILE A 46 -5.77 3.45 0.28
CA ILE A 46 -6.90 3.10 -0.59
C ILE A 46 -8.22 3.40 0.12
N PHE A 47 -8.36 2.99 1.39
CA PHE A 47 -9.54 3.25 2.19
C PHE A 47 -9.80 4.76 2.37
N ALA A 48 -8.75 5.54 2.64
CA ALA A 48 -8.85 6.99 2.76
C ALA A 48 -9.31 7.66 1.45
N ILE A 49 -8.84 7.17 0.31
CA ILE A 49 -9.28 7.66 -1.01
C ILE A 49 -10.76 7.34 -1.25
N CYS A 50 -11.18 6.09 -0.95
CA CYS A 50 -12.57 5.66 -1.20
C CYS A 50 -13.58 6.32 -0.25
N PHE A 51 -13.22 6.54 1.03
CA PHE A 51 -14.18 6.88 2.09
C PHE A 51 -13.86 8.17 2.85
N GLY A 52 -12.74 8.84 2.57
CA GLY A 52 -12.32 10.05 3.29
C GLY A 52 -11.97 9.81 4.76
N LYS A 53 -11.76 8.56 5.18
CA LYS A 53 -11.50 8.16 6.57
C LYS A 53 -10.18 7.44 6.71
N LYS A 54 -9.55 7.55 7.89
CA LYS A 54 -8.28 6.88 8.20
C LYS A 54 -8.51 5.64 9.06
N ILE A 55 -7.78 4.56 8.77
CA ILE A 55 -7.68 3.36 9.60
C ILE A 55 -6.40 3.43 10.43
N SER A 56 -6.46 3.05 11.70
CA SER A 56 -5.30 3.02 12.59
C SER A 56 -4.28 1.98 12.13
N LYS A 57 -2.99 2.26 12.34
CA LYS A 57 -1.87 1.34 12.12
C LYS A 57 -1.25 0.85 13.43
N SER A 58 -1.85 1.15 14.57
CA SER A 58 -1.26 0.98 15.90
C SER A 58 -0.77 -0.45 16.19
N GLN A 59 -1.43 -1.47 15.64
CA GLN A 59 -1.10 -2.87 15.88
C GLN A 59 -0.25 -3.53 14.79
N GLN A 60 0.09 -2.81 13.72
CA GLN A 60 0.77 -3.38 12.55
C GLN A 60 2.12 -4.04 12.89
N LEU A 61 2.89 -3.46 13.82
CA LEU A 61 4.24 -3.89 14.21
C LEU A 61 4.27 -4.63 15.56
N THR A 62 3.13 -5.08 16.07
CA THR A 62 3.07 -5.86 17.31
C THR A 62 3.43 -7.32 17.07
N ASN A 63 3.65 -8.09 18.15
CA ASN A 63 3.99 -9.50 18.04
C ASN A 63 2.77 -10.35 17.64
N TRP A 64 2.69 -10.73 16.36
CA TRP A 64 1.63 -11.57 15.79
C TRP A 64 1.90 -13.08 15.94
N GLU A 65 3.10 -13.48 16.44
CA GLU A 65 3.47 -14.88 16.68
C GLU A 65 3.20 -15.32 18.12
N ALA A 66 2.59 -14.45 18.94
CA ALA A 66 2.19 -14.79 20.30
C ALA A 66 1.17 -15.94 20.31
N SER A 67 1.18 -16.75 21.36
CA SER A 67 0.25 -17.89 21.54
C SER A 67 -1.21 -17.46 21.60
N SER A 68 -1.49 -16.21 22.00
CA SER A 68 -2.81 -15.59 21.97
C SER A 68 -2.70 -14.14 21.50
N LEU A 69 -3.65 -13.69 20.72
CA LEU A 69 -3.74 -12.30 20.27
C LEU A 69 -4.44 -11.45 21.33
N THR A 70 -4.04 -10.19 21.46
CA THR A 70 -4.76 -9.22 22.29
C THR A 70 -6.08 -8.80 21.64
N SER A 71 -6.98 -8.22 22.42
CA SER A 71 -8.25 -7.67 21.90
C SER A 71 -8.02 -6.60 20.83
N GLU A 72 -6.98 -5.77 20.99
CA GLU A 72 -6.61 -4.73 20.06
C GLU A 72 -6.07 -5.30 18.74
N GLN A 73 -5.28 -6.39 18.81
CA GLN A 73 -4.83 -7.10 17.62
C GLN A 73 -6.00 -7.76 16.88
N ALA A 74 -6.92 -8.40 17.60
CA ALA A 74 -8.12 -8.99 17.01
C ALA A 74 -9.00 -7.94 16.34
N LEU A 75 -9.19 -6.78 17.00
CA LEU A 75 -9.92 -5.64 16.42
C LEU A 75 -9.22 -5.10 15.17
N TYR A 76 -7.89 -4.95 15.20
CA TYR A 76 -7.12 -4.50 14.06
C TYR A 76 -7.29 -5.45 12.85
N ALA A 77 -7.12 -6.75 13.04
CA ALA A 77 -7.26 -7.75 11.98
C ALA A 77 -8.68 -7.77 11.39
N SER A 78 -9.71 -7.70 12.25
CA SER A 78 -11.11 -7.65 11.79
C SER A 78 -11.42 -6.34 11.05
N THR A 79 -10.84 -5.21 11.45
CA THR A 79 -10.97 -3.91 10.78
C THR A 79 -10.33 -3.97 9.38
N ASP A 80 -9.15 -4.56 9.23
CA ASP A 80 -8.49 -4.71 7.93
C ASP A 80 -9.33 -5.59 6.97
N ALA A 81 -9.88 -6.70 7.47
CA ALA A 81 -10.76 -7.56 6.68
C ALA A 81 -12.05 -6.83 6.26
N TRP A 82 -12.69 -6.12 7.19
CA TRP A 82 -13.89 -5.32 6.94
C TRP A 82 -13.65 -4.20 5.93
N ALA A 83 -12.56 -3.44 6.09
CA ALA A 83 -12.17 -2.37 5.19
C ALA A 83 -11.91 -2.88 3.78
N THR A 84 -11.20 -4.01 3.64
CA THR A 84 -10.96 -4.67 2.37
C THR A 84 -12.27 -5.05 1.66
N LEU A 85 -13.23 -5.60 2.40
CA LEU A 85 -14.54 -5.93 1.85
C LEU A 85 -15.33 -4.68 1.42
N LEU A 86 -15.27 -3.59 2.20
CA LEU A 86 -15.93 -2.33 1.84
C LEU A 86 -15.33 -1.73 0.56
N ILE A 87 -14.01 -1.68 0.44
CA ILE A 87 -13.33 -1.21 -0.78
C ILE A 87 -13.80 -2.04 -1.98
N TYR A 88 -13.82 -3.37 -1.85
CA TYR A 88 -14.30 -4.24 -2.93
C TYR A 88 -15.72 -3.90 -3.38
N LYS A 89 -16.63 -3.71 -2.44
CA LYS A 89 -18.02 -3.36 -2.74
C LYS A 89 -18.12 -2.01 -3.44
N GLU A 90 -17.40 -1.01 -2.95
CA GLU A 90 -17.35 0.34 -3.52
C GLU A 90 -16.82 0.33 -4.96
N LEU A 91 -15.69 -0.35 -5.19
CA LEU A 91 -15.12 -0.48 -6.53
C LEU A 91 -16.04 -1.23 -7.49
N LYS A 92 -16.80 -2.21 -7.01
CA LYS A 92 -17.79 -2.94 -7.84
C LYS A 92 -19.00 -2.07 -8.19
N ALA A 93 -19.39 -1.15 -7.33
CA ALA A 93 -20.49 -0.21 -7.55
C ALA A 93 -20.08 0.99 -8.42
N THR A 94 -18.80 1.31 -8.46
CA THR A 94 -18.24 2.44 -9.20
C THR A 94 -17.86 2.04 -10.63
N LYS A 95 -18.08 2.95 -11.60
CA LYS A 95 -17.66 2.71 -12.98
C LYS A 95 -16.15 2.91 -13.14
N PRO A 96 -15.40 1.96 -13.72
CA PRO A 96 -13.99 2.13 -13.99
C PRO A 96 -13.69 3.31 -14.93
N LEU A 97 -12.53 3.92 -14.77
CA LEU A 97 -12.06 4.98 -15.65
C LEU A 97 -11.67 4.43 -17.04
N PRO A 98 -11.77 5.24 -18.10
CA PRO A 98 -11.24 4.88 -19.41
C PRO A 98 -9.74 4.57 -19.34
N LYS A 99 -9.27 3.55 -20.07
CA LYS A 99 -7.85 3.14 -20.05
C LYS A 99 -6.87 4.30 -20.31
N LYS A 100 -7.20 5.17 -21.27
CA LYS A 100 -6.37 6.36 -21.59
C LYS A 100 -6.18 7.29 -20.39
N VAL A 101 -7.23 7.48 -19.57
CA VAL A 101 -7.17 8.31 -18.37
C VAL A 101 -6.27 7.65 -17.32
N VAL A 102 -6.43 6.34 -17.09
CA VAL A 102 -5.59 5.59 -16.16
C VAL A 102 -4.11 5.63 -16.57
N GLU A 103 -3.81 5.51 -17.86
CA GLU A 103 -2.45 5.60 -18.39
C GLU A 103 -1.85 6.99 -18.22
N ALA A 104 -2.64 8.05 -18.41
CA ALA A 104 -2.20 9.42 -18.18
C ALA A 104 -1.85 9.64 -16.69
N LEU A 105 -2.74 9.26 -15.78
CA LEU A 105 -2.49 9.34 -14.33
C LEU A 105 -1.23 8.60 -13.90
N LYS A 106 -0.97 7.42 -14.45
CA LYS A 106 0.26 6.67 -14.18
C LYS A 106 1.53 7.40 -14.64
N ARG A 107 1.49 8.03 -15.82
CA ARG A 107 2.63 8.79 -16.32
C ARG A 107 2.92 10.01 -15.44
N GLU A 108 1.89 10.74 -15.04
CA GLU A 108 2.01 11.88 -14.15
C GLU A 108 2.58 11.49 -12.78
N ASP A 109 2.13 10.34 -12.23
CA ASP A 109 2.64 9.85 -10.94
C ASP A 109 4.11 9.45 -11.02
N ILE A 110 4.52 8.74 -12.08
CA ILE A 110 5.92 8.37 -12.33
C ILE A 110 6.79 9.62 -12.43
N GLU A 111 6.35 10.64 -13.16
CA GLU A 111 7.11 11.88 -13.31
C GLU A 111 7.22 12.64 -11.98
N ARG A 112 6.15 12.71 -11.20
CA ARG A 112 6.15 13.31 -9.85
C ARG A 112 7.11 12.60 -8.91
N GLN A 113 7.13 11.27 -8.92
CA GLN A 113 8.05 10.48 -8.11
C GLN A 113 9.51 10.70 -8.53
N ARG A 114 9.76 10.80 -9.83
CA ARG A 114 11.10 11.09 -10.37
C ARG A 114 11.60 12.45 -9.94
N LEU A 115 10.77 13.50 -10.06
CA LEU A 115 11.10 14.85 -9.63
C LEU A 115 11.40 14.88 -8.12
N HIS A 116 10.58 14.26 -7.32
CA HIS A 116 10.80 14.18 -5.87
C HIS A 116 12.11 13.46 -5.50
N GLN A 117 12.47 12.39 -6.21
CA GLN A 117 13.76 11.71 -6.00
C GLN A 117 14.95 12.62 -6.32
N LEU A 118 14.86 13.41 -7.40
CA LEU A 118 15.92 14.36 -7.77
C LEU A 118 16.08 15.47 -6.71
N GLU A 119 14.99 16.01 -6.19
CA GLU A 119 15.01 16.99 -5.10
C GLU A 119 15.67 16.45 -3.83
N VAL A 120 15.33 15.21 -3.44
CA VAL A 120 15.91 14.54 -2.28
C VAL A 120 17.41 14.28 -2.49
N MET A 121 17.85 13.92 -3.70
CA MET A 121 19.26 13.75 -4.03
C MET A 121 20.03 15.07 -3.96
N GLN A 122 19.48 16.15 -4.50
CA GLN A 122 20.11 17.48 -4.46
C GLN A 122 20.24 18.00 -3.02
N SER A 123 19.23 17.84 -2.18
CA SER A 123 19.27 18.25 -0.78
C SER A 123 20.31 17.46 0.04
N LYS A 124 20.54 16.17 -0.28
CA LYS A 124 21.61 15.37 0.34
C LYS A 124 23.01 15.83 -0.08
N CYS A 125 23.21 16.18 -1.34
CA CYS A 125 24.51 16.69 -1.84
C CYS A 125 24.88 18.05 -1.21
N ASN A 126 23.89 18.94 -1.00
CA ASN A 126 24.14 20.24 -0.38
C ASN A 126 24.53 20.11 1.10
N ASN A 127 23.90 19.21 1.85
CA ASN A 127 24.22 18.97 3.27
C ASN A 127 25.60 18.33 3.49
N THR A 128 26.15 17.60 2.51
CA THR A 128 27.51 17.05 2.59
C THR A 128 28.60 18.09 2.35
N ASN A 129 28.31 19.11 1.54
CA ASN A 129 29.26 20.19 1.28
C ASN A 129 29.42 21.16 2.46
N ASP A 130 28.34 21.42 3.24
CA ASP A 130 28.39 22.29 4.42
C ASP A 130 29.18 21.67 5.57
N ASN A 131 29.16 20.35 5.73
CA ASN A 131 29.95 19.67 6.77
C ASN A 131 31.46 19.61 6.50
N ASN A 132 31.88 19.67 5.23
CA ASN A 132 33.31 19.72 4.87
C ASN A 132 33.93 21.12 5.03
N SER A 133 33.12 22.18 4.92
CA SER A 133 33.58 23.56 5.08
C SER A 133 33.88 23.94 6.53
N THR A 134 33.23 23.26 7.49
CA THR A 134 33.38 23.57 8.93
C THR A 134 34.57 22.88 9.58
N GLN A 135 35.13 21.84 8.97
CA GLN A 135 36.37 21.19 9.47
C GLN A 135 37.68 21.84 8.97
N ALA A 136 37.64 22.64 7.94
CA ALA A 136 38.83 23.32 7.38
C ALA A 136 39.20 24.61 8.12
N GLN A 137 38.41 25.09 9.09
CA GLN A 137 38.68 26.31 9.87
C GLN A 137 39.15 26.06 11.31
N LYS A 138 39.47 24.81 11.70
CA LYS A 138 40.04 24.44 13.00
C LYS A 138 41.38 23.69 12.81
N GLY A 139 42.24 24.24 12.04
CA GLY A 139 43.64 23.83 11.92
C GLY A 139 44.56 25.02 12.14
#